data_0c87131f63de419a82b07aa02fa61227
#
_entry.id   0c87131f63de419a82b07aa02fa61227
#
_cell.length_a   1.000
_cell.length_b   1.000
_cell.length_c   1.000
_cell.angle_alpha   90.00
_cell.angle_beta   90.00
_cell.angle_gamma   90.00
#
_symmetry.space_group_name_H-M   'P 1'
#
loop_
_entity.id
_entity.type
_entity.pdbx_description
1 polymer ?
#
loop_
_entity_poly.entity_id
_entity_poly.type
_entity_poly.pdbx_seq_one_letter_code
_entity_poly.pdbx_strand_id
1 'polypeptide(L)'
;MALNREQIAMRVAQELQDGYYVNLGIGIPTLVANYVPSNMEVMLQSENGLLGMGPYPDEDQVDADMINAGKETVTAATGAAIFNSAESFAMIRGGHVDLTVLGAFEVDQSGNIASWMIPKKLIKGMGGAMDLVAGAQNIVVTMTHASKHGDSKLLESCTLPLTGVNCVKKIVTDLAVLEVKDGAFHLLERAPGVSVDEIISKTAGKLIVDGDIPEMQFAQ
;
A
#
# COMPACT_ATOMS: atom_id res chain seq x y z
N MET A 1 0.25 -11.67 18.19
CA MET A 1 -1.10 -11.02 18.06
C MET A 1 -1.11 -10.29 16.74
N ALA A 2 -2.22 -10.33 15.96
CA ALA A 2 -2.31 -9.60 14.69
C ALA A 2 -2.06 -8.09 14.88
N LEU A 3 -1.37 -7.45 13.94
CA LEU A 3 -1.08 -6.02 13.97
C LEU A 3 -2.37 -5.21 13.79
N ASN A 4 -2.42 -4.05 14.41
CA ASN A 4 -3.41 -3.03 14.09
C ASN A 4 -3.00 -2.23 12.84
N ARG A 5 -3.89 -1.34 12.35
CA ARG A 5 -3.67 -0.57 11.12
C ARG A 5 -2.45 0.35 11.20
N GLU A 6 -2.19 0.93 12.36
CA GLU A 6 -1.05 1.82 12.59
C GLU A 6 0.26 1.04 12.57
N GLN A 7 0.31 -0.12 13.20
CA GLN A 7 1.48 -1.00 13.17
C GLN A 7 1.78 -1.50 11.74
N ILE A 8 0.75 -1.81 10.94
CA ILE A 8 0.96 -2.13 9.51
C ILE A 8 1.58 -0.93 8.81
N ALA A 9 1.05 0.29 9.01
CA ALA A 9 1.59 1.51 8.40
C ALA A 9 3.03 1.81 8.85
N MET A 10 3.36 1.61 10.14
CA MET A 10 4.74 1.73 10.66
C MET A 10 5.69 0.76 9.94
N ARG A 11 5.26 -0.50 9.73
CA ARG A 11 6.10 -1.46 9.02
C ARG A 11 6.27 -1.08 7.55
N VAL A 12 5.21 -0.59 6.90
CA VAL A 12 5.29 -0.12 5.50
C VAL A 12 6.19 1.10 5.35
N ALA A 13 6.21 2.00 6.33
CA ALA A 13 7.09 3.17 6.31
C ALA A 13 8.59 2.80 6.21
N GLN A 14 8.97 1.59 6.60
CA GLN A 14 10.34 1.09 6.44
C GLN A 14 10.70 0.75 4.99
N GLU A 15 9.73 0.73 4.07
CA GLU A 15 9.97 0.58 2.63
C GLU A 15 10.28 1.92 1.94
N LEU A 16 10.10 3.05 2.65
CA LEU A 16 10.41 4.37 2.14
C LEU A 16 11.94 4.54 2.06
N GLN A 17 12.37 5.31 1.07
CA GLN A 17 13.78 5.70 0.93
C GLN A 17 13.87 7.21 0.74
N ASP A 18 14.99 7.77 1.14
CA ASP A 18 15.27 9.20 0.98
C ASP A 18 15.22 9.61 -0.50
N GLY A 19 14.54 10.70 -0.78
CA GLY A 19 14.34 11.21 -2.13
C GLY A 19 13.20 10.54 -2.93
N TYR A 20 12.46 9.58 -2.35
CA TYR A 20 11.37 8.91 -3.06
C TYR A 20 10.17 9.82 -3.32
N TYR A 21 9.60 9.67 -4.51
CA TYR A 21 8.27 10.13 -4.87
C TYR A 21 7.26 9.01 -4.60
N VAL A 22 6.34 9.24 -3.66
CA VAL A 22 5.47 8.21 -3.10
C VAL A 22 4.00 8.56 -3.26
N ASN A 23 3.22 7.64 -3.82
CA ASN A 23 1.76 7.74 -3.82
C ASN A 23 1.17 6.79 -2.77
N LEU A 24 0.29 7.31 -1.92
CA LEU A 24 -0.38 6.58 -0.85
C LEU A 24 -1.88 6.44 -1.17
N GLY A 25 -2.33 5.21 -1.34
CA GLY A 25 -3.74 4.89 -1.48
C GLY A 25 -4.56 5.20 -0.23
N ILE A 26 -5.88 5.12 -0.35
CA ILE A 26 -6.82 5.45 0.73
C ILE A 26 -6.85 4.33 1.78
N GLY A 27 -6.91 4.70 3.05
CA GLY A 27 -7.11 3.78 4.18
C GLY A 27 -5.85 3.49 4.97
N ILE A 28 -5.37 2.24 5.05
CA ILE A 28 -4.10 1.94 5.73
C ILE A 28 -2.92 2.65 5.06
N PRO A 29 -2.81 2.70 3.72
CA PRO A 29 -1.73 3.42 3.06
C PRO A 29 -1.59 4.87 3.48
N THR A 30 -2.68 5.62 3.66
CA THR A 30 -2.64 7.03 4.07
C THR A 30 -1.91 7.23 5.40
N LEU A 31 -2.03 6.27 6.33
CA LEU A 31 -1.38 6.34 7.63
C LEU A 31 0.15 6.30 7.56
N VAL A 32 0.72 5.78 6.46
CA VAL A 32 2.18 5.69 6.28
C VAL A 32 2.85 7.04 6.33
N ALA A 33 2.16 8.10 5.88
CA ALA A 33 2.65 9.48 5.94
C ALA A 33 3.03 9.94 7.37
N ASN A 34 2.36 9.40 8.40
CA ASN A 34 2.63 9.75 9.79
C ASN A 34 3.92 9.14 10.35
N TYR A 35 4.53 8.21 9.62
CA TYR A 35 5.68 7.43 10.07
C TYR A 35 6.91 7.60 9.18
N VAL A 36 6.92 8.63 8.34
CA VAL A 36 8.12 9.03 7.57
C VAL A 36 9.18 9.48 8.57
N PRO A 37 10.39 8.88 8.57
CA PRO A 37 11.46 9.29 9.47
C PRO A 37 11.83 10.76 9.28
N SER A 38 12.06 11.50 10.37
CA SER A 38 12.35 12.93 10.33
C SER A 38 13.67 13.29 9.63
N ASN A 39 14.54 12.31 9.43
CA ASN A 39 15.83 12.47 8.71
C ASN A 39 15.72 12.02 7.24
N MET A 40 14.52 11.81 6.73
CA MET A 40 14.26 11.35 5.37
C MET A 40 13.36 12.36 4.65
N GLU A 41 13.73 12.73 3.44
CA GLU A 41 12.88 13.52 2.55
C GLU A 41 12.10 12.62 1.62
N VAL A 42 10.77 12.60 1.77
CA VAL A 42 9.85 11.86 0.90
C VAL A 42 8.86 12.85 0.31
N MET A 43 8.74 12.84 -1.01
CA MET A 43 7.80 13.68 -1.73
C MET A 43 6.48 12.93 -1.93
N LEU A 44 5.46 13.25 -1.14
CA LEU A 44 4.14 12.64 -1.27
C LEU A 44 3.39 13.24 -2.47
N GLN A 45 2.92 12.37 -3.36
CA GLN A 45 2.15 12.72 -4.55
C GLN A 45 0.69 12.30 -4.36
N SER A 46 -0.23 13.19 -4.69
CA SER A 46 -1.66 12.90 -4.79
C SER A 46 -2.10 13.00 -6.24
N GLU A 47 -2.75 11.96 -6.77
CA GLU A 47 -3.06 11.84 -8.19
C GLU A 47 -4.01 12.91 -8.72
N ASN A 48 -4.75 13.61 -7.86
CA ASN A 48 -5.58 14.75 -8.26
C ASN A 48 -4.78 15.99 -8.69
N GLY A 49 -3.45 16.02 -8.45
CA GLY A 49 -2.55 17.05 -8.96
C GLY A 49 -1.75 17.82 -7.91
N LEU A 50 -1.40 17.18 -6.82
CA LEU A 50 -0.54 17.75 -5.77
C LEU A 50 0.72 16.91 -5.61
N LEU A 51 1.88 17.51 -5.76
CA LEU A 51 3.19 16.96 -5.40
C LEU A 51 3.75 17.75 -4.23
N GLY A 52 4.18 17.06 -3.18
CA GLY A 52 4.55 17.70 -1.92
C GLY A 52 3.34 17.90 -1.01
N MET A 53 2.50 16.87 -0.90
CA MET A 53 1.39 16.85 0.08
C MET A 53 1.98 16.92 1.49
N GLY A 54 1.53 17.90 2.26
CA GLY A 54 1.90 18.10 3.65
C GLY A 54 0.95 17.40 4.64
N PRO A 55 1.11 17.67 5.94
CA PRO A 55 0.24 17.13 6.99
C PRO A 55 -1.19 17.65 6.88
N TYR A 56 -2.08 17.06 7.68
CA TYR A 56 -3.43 17.60 7.86
C TYR A 56 -3.36 19.01 8.48
N PRO A 57 -4.20 19.96 8.00
CA PRO A 57 -4.24 21.30 8.55
C PRO A 57 -4.86 21.32 9.96
N ASP A 58 -4.46 22.30 10.76
CA ASP A 58 -5.20 22.66 11.96
C ASP A 58 -6.56 23.27 11.58
N GLU A 59 -7.54 23.26 12.50
CA GLU A 59 -8.93 23.68 12.19
C GLU A 59 -9.04 25.11 11.62
N ASP A 60 -8.16 26.01 12.03
CA ASP A 60 -8.08 27.41 11.57
C ASP A 60 -7.31 27.59 10.24
N GLN A 61 -6.67 26.53 9.74
CA GLN A 61 -5.87 26.52 8.52
C GLN A 61 -6.51 25.71 7.39
N VAL A 62 -7.71 25.19 7.61
CA VAL A 62 -8.41 24.35 6.62
C VAL A 62 -8.74 25.17 5.36
N ASP A 63 -8.20 24.73 4.21
CA ASP A 63 -8.60 25.17 2.89
C ASP A 63 -9.43 24.07 2.23
N ALA A 64 -10.71 24.36 1.95
CA ALA A 64 -11.64 23.38 1.37
C ALA A 64 -11.27 22.95 -0.06
N ASP A 65 -10.49 23.75 -0.77
CA ASP A 65 -10.02 23.45 -2.12
C ASP A 65 -8.71 22.67 -2.13
N MET A 66 -7.99 22.64 -1.01
CA MET A 66 -6.74 21.86 -0.85
C MET A 66 -7.05 20.47 -0.33
N ILE A 67 -7.34 19.54 -1.22
CA ILE A 67 -7.72 18.17 -0.86
C ILE A 67 -6.82 17.15 -1.55
N ASN A 68 -6.60 16.01 -0.89
CA ASN A 68 -5.97 14.83 -1.47
C ASN A 68 -6.96 14.01 -2.33
N ALA A 69 -6.48 12.97 -2.99
CA ALA A 69 -7.31 12.06 -3.78
C ALA A 69 -8.38 11.31 -2.94
N GLY A 70 -8.17 11.20 -1.64
CA GLY A 70 -9.13 10.66 -0.67
C GLY A 70 -10.22 11.65 -0.26
N LYS A 71 -10.20 12.90 -0.78
CA LYS A 71 -11.09 14.01 -0.43
C LYS A 71 -10.94 14.50 1.02
N GLU A 72 -9.77 14.29 1.59
CA GLU A 72 -9.40 14.84 2.89
C GLU A 72 -8.64 16.15 2.68
N THR A 73 -8.89 17.16 3.50
CA THR A 73 -8.13 18.42 3.48
C THR A 73 -6.70 18.18 3.90
N VAL A 74 -5.76 18.72 3.13
CA VAL A 74 -4.32 18.59 3.39
C VAL A 74 -3.65 19.95 3.22
N THR A 75 -2.42 20.07 3.69
CA THR A 75 -1.56 21.23 3.41
C THR A 75 -0.61 20.91 2.26
N ALA A 76 0.00 21.94 1.72
CA ALA A 76 1.12 21.81 0.79
C ALA A 76 2.43 22.05 1.54
N ALA A 77 3.39 21.15 1.39
CA ALA A 77 4.73 21.34 1.94
C ALA A 77 5.47 22.49 1.23
N THR A 78 6.49 23.05 1.86
CA THR A 78 7.33 24.06 1.20
C THR A 78 7.95 23.48 -0.06
N GLY A 79 7.77 24.17 -1.19
CA GLY A 79 8.25 23.68 -2.49
C GLY A 79 7.27 22.75 -3.22
N ALA A 80 6.08 22.54 -2.68
CA ALA A 80 5.04 21.77 -3.36
C ALA A 80 4.64 22.37 -4.72
N ALA A 81 4.19 21.52 -5.63
CA ALA A 81 3.68 21.90 -6.95
C ALA A 81 2.23 21.42 -7.11
N ILE A 82 1.39 22.30 -7.67
CA ILE A 82 0.00 22.00 -8.03
C ILE A 82 -0.12 22.04 -9.54
N PHE A 83 -0.71 21.01 -10.11
CA PHE A 83 -0.87 20.86 -11.55
C PHE A 83 -2.17 20.12 -11.87
N ASN A 84 -2.53 20.07 -13.14
CA ASN A 84 -3.76 19.40 -13.56
C ASN A 84 -3.62 17.86 -13.48
N SER A 85 -4.75 17.17 -13.47
CA SER A 85 -4.77 15.70 -13.36
C SER A 85 -4.09 15.00 -14.53
N ALA A 86 -4.10 15.59 -15.74
CA ALA A 86 -3.43 15.00 -16.90
C ALA A 86 -1.91 14.95 -16.71
N GLU A 87 -1.32 16.01 -16.18
CA GLU A 87 0.12 16.04 -15.82
C GLU A 87 0.43 15.06 -14.68
N SER A 88 -0.45 14.98 -13.66
CA SER A 88 -0.30 14.03 -12.56
C SER A 88 -0.27 12.59 -13.06
N PHE A 89 -1.23 12.20 -13.90
CA PHE A 89 -1.25 10.86 -14.49
C PHE A 89 -0.13 10.62 -15.49
N ALA A 90 0.34 11.65 -16.21
CA ALA A 90 1.54 11.53 -17.03
C ALA A 90 2.79 11.24 -16.20
N MET A 91 2.93 11.86 -15.02
CA MET A 91 3.99 11.57 -14.07
C MET A 91 3.95 10.11 -13.61
N ILE A 92 2.77 9.61 -13.23
CA ILE A 92 2.58 8.22 -12.80
C ILE A 92 2.97 7.27 -13.94
N ARG A 93 2.37 7.44 -15.14
CA ARG A 93 2.61 6.58 -16.32
C ARG A 93 4.03 6.68 -16.85
N GLY A 94 4.69 7.83 -16.64
CA GLY A 94 6.07 8.07 -17.01
C GLY A 94 7.09 7.41 -16.09
N GLY A 95 6.65 6.70 -15.04
CA GLY A 95 7.55 6.01 -14.10
C GLY A 95 8.25 6.94 -13.11
N HIS A 96 7.67 8.12 -12.86
CA HIS A 96 8.23 9.11 -11.92
C HIS A 96 7.71 8.94 -10.49
N VAL A 97 7.00 7.87 -10.19
CA VAL A 97 6.59 7.48 -8.84
C VAL A 97 7.42 6.26 -8.45
N ASP A 98 8.27 6.40 -7.44
CA ASP A 98 9.20 5.36 -7.00
C ASP A 98 8.47 4.26 -6.25
N LEU A 99 7.48 4.63 -5.43
CA LEU A 99 6.70 3.71 -4.61
C LEU A 99 5.22 4.11 -4.61
N THR A 100 4.35 3.13 -4.83
CA THR A 100 2.94 3.25 -4.48
C THR A 100 2.55 2.23 -3.43
N VAL A 101 1.79 2.67 -2.43
CA VAL A 101 1.22 1.81 -1.38
C VAL A 101 -0.28 1.72 -1.60
N LEU A 102 -0.79 0.53 -1.83
CA LEU A 102 -2.20 0.30 -2.15
C LEU A 102 -2.87 -0.67 -1.18
N GLY A 103 -4.15 -0.45 -0.92
CA GLY A 103 -5.02 -1.44 -0.30
C GLY A 103 -5.51 -2.47 -1.32
N ALA A 104 -5.76 -3.72 -0.90
CA ALA A 104 -6.32 -4.75 -1.76
C ALA A 104 -7.42 -5.57 -1.07
N PHE A 105 -8.29 -6.16 -1.88
CA PHE A 105 -9.22 -7.22 -1.45
C PHE A 105 -8.56 -8.58 -1.57
N GLU A 106 -7.82 -8.81 -2.66
CA GLU A 106 -7.09 -10.05 -2.95
C GLU A 106 -5.77 -9.73 -3.65
N VAL A 107 -4.76 -10.55 -3.37
CA VAL A 107 -3.51 -10.64 -4.14
C VAL A 107 -3.24 -12.11 -4.38
N ASP A 108 -2.76 -12.48 -5.58
CA ASP A 108 -2.36 -13.85 -5.84
C ASP A 108 -0.85 -14.02 -5.96
N GLN A 109 -0.43 -15.28 -5.96
CA GLN A 109 0.97 -15.68 -5.98
C GLN A 109 1.74 -15.27 -7.25
N SER A 110 1.03 -14.84 -8.30
CA SER A 110 1.62 -14.27 -9.51
C SER A 110 1.78 -12.74 -9.44
N GLY A 111 1.38 -12.11 -8.33
CA GLY A 111 1.45 -10.65 -8.15
C GLY A 111 0.31 -9.89 -8.82
N ASN A 112 -0.80 -10.56 -9.14
CA ASN A 112 -2.02 -9.90 -9.56
C ASN A 112 -2.71 -9.29 -8.33
N ILE A 113 -3.35 -8.13 -8.51
CA ILE A 113 -4.06 -7.40 -7.46
C ILE A 113 -5.51 -7.13 -7.86
N ALA A 114 -6.44 -7.31 -6.93
CA ALA A 114 -7.84 -6.93 -7.04
C ALA A 114 -8.21 -6.00 -5.88
N SER A 115 -8.59 -4.75 -6.19
CA SER A 115 -8.79 -3.71 -5.17
C SER A 115 -10.03 -2.84 -5.36
N TRP A 116 -10.72 -2.92 -6.51
CA TRP A 116 -11.71 -1.92 -6.88
C TRP A 116 -13.17 -2.39 -6.83
N MET A 117 -13.42 -3.70 -6.93
CA MET A 117 -14.78 -4.24 -6.96
C MET A 117 -14.89 -5.61 -6.30
N ILE A 118 -15.95 -5.79 -5.53
CA ILE A 118 -16.49 -7.10 -5.11
C ILE A 118 -17.86 -7.24 -5.79
N PRO A 119 -18.02 -8.12 -6.79
CA PRO A 119 -19.26 -8.24 -7.55
C PRO A 119 -20.50 -8.39 -6.65
N LYS A 120 -21.56 -7.67 -6.99
CA LYS A 120 -22.84 -7.64 -6.28
C LYS A 120 -22.79 -7.13 -4.82
N LYS A 121 -21.62 -6.72 -4.31
CA LYS A 121 -21.46 -6.30 -2.92
C LYS A 121 -20.89 -4.89 -2.77
N LEU A 122 -19.85 -4.56 -3.50
CA LEU A 122 -19.12 -3.30 -3.36
C LEU A 122 -18.45 -2.91 -4.66
N ILE A 123 -18.67 -1.69 -5.11
CA ILE A 123 -17.91 -1.07 -6.19
C ILE A 123 -17.33 0.24 -5.64
N LYS A 124 -16.01 0.26 -5.41
CA LYS A 124 -15.29 1.47 -5.01
C LYS A 124 -14.90 2.33 -6.21
N GLY A 125 -14.89 1.74 -7.39
CA GLY A 125 -14.26 2.32 -8.56
C GLY A 125 -12.73 2.12 -8.56
N MET A 126 -12.15 2.17 -9.74
CA MET A 126 -10.70 1.94 -9.90
C MET A 126 -9.86 3.18 -9.56
N GLY A 127 -10.41 4.39 -9.67
CA GLY A 127 -9.66 5.63 -9.47
C GLY A 127 -8.37 5.63 -10.30
N GLY A 128 -7.28 6.08 -9.70
CA GLY A 128 -5.93 6.04 -10.26
C GLY A 128 -5.18 4.72 -10.07
N ALA A 129 -5.78 3.72 -9.41
CA ALA A 129 -5.06 2.51 -9.02
C ALA A 129 -4.51 1.72 -10.21
N MET A 130 -5.23 1.66 -11.33
CA MET A 130 -4.76 0.95 -12.54
C MET A 130 -3.55 1.64 -13.19
N ASP A 131 -3.50 2.97 -13.14
CA ASP A 131 -2.36 3.74 -13.63
C ASP A 131 -1.16 3.60 -12.68
N LEU A 132 -1.40 3.63 -11.37
CA LEU A 132 -0.36 3.44 -10.35
C LEU A 132 0.31 2.07 -10.46
N VAL A 133 -0.47 0.98 -10.59
CA VAL A 133 0.11 -0.36 -10.72
C VAL A 133 0.80 -0.61 -12.07
N ALA A 134 0.50 0.20 -13.08
CA ALA A 134 1.15 0.13 -14.38
C ALA A 134 2.41 1.01 -14.48
N GLY A 135 2.46 2.11 -13.72
CA GLY A 135 3.49 3.14 -13.87
C GLY A 135 4.48 3.25 -12.72
N ALA A 136 4.09 2.96 -11.46
CA ALA A 136 5.00 3.06 -10.34
C ALA A 136 6.10 1.98 -10.38
N GLN A 137 7.29 2.33 -9.95
CA GLN A 137 8.45 1.42 -10.00
C GLN A 137 8.32 0.28 -8.97
N ASN A 138 7.77 0.58 -7.79
CA ASN A 138 7.56 -0.40 -6.73
C ASN A 138 6.12 -0.32 -6.21
N ILE A 139 5.51 -1.48 -6.02
CA ILE A 139 4.15 -1.59 -5.52
C ILE A 139 4.16 -2.42 -4.24
N VAL A 140 3.76 -1.78 -3.14
CA VAL A 140 3.55 -2.42 -1.85
C VAL A 140 2.05 -2.47 -1.56
N VAL A 141 1.54 -3.64 -1.24
CA VAL A 141 0.14 -3.81 -0.85
C VAL A 141 0.03 -3.90 0.66
N THR A 142 -0.97 -3.20 1.23
CA THR A 142 -1.32 -3.32 2.64
C THR A 142 -2.76 -3.82 2.78
N MET A 143 -2.96 -4.86 3.58
CA MET A 143 -4.29 -5.40 3.84
C MET A 143 -4.28 -6.32 5.06
N THR A 144 -5.44 -6.73 5.55
CA THR A 144 -5.51 -7.87 6.47
C THR A 144 -5.24 -9.17 5.72
N HIS A 145 -4.52 -10.10 6.35
CA HIS A 145 -4.11 -11.38 5.76
C HIS A 145 -5.31 -12.25 5.36
N ALA A 146 -6.34 -12.20 6.18
CA ALA A 146 -7.58 -12.91 5.94
C ALA A 146 -8.80 -11.99 6.10
N SER A 147 -9.95 -12.45 5.62
CA SER A 147 -11.24 -11.81 5.83
C SER A 147 -11.68 -11.93 7.30
N LYS A 148 -12.69 -11.17 7.71
CA LYS A 148 -13.32 -11.32 9.05
C LYS A 148 -13.94 -12.70 9.30
N HIS A 149 -14.10 -13.50 8.25
CA HIS A 149 -14.62 -14.88 8.33
C HIS A 149 -13.50 -15.92 8.32
N GLY A 150 -12.25 -15.50 8.21
CA GLY A 150 -11.07 -16.36 8.17
C GLY A 150 -10.61 -16.77 6.78
N ASP A 151 -11.31 -16.37 5.72
CA ASP A 151 -10.91 -16.70 4.35
C ASP A 151 -9.64 -15.94 3.99
N SER A 152 -8.67 -16.64 3.38
CA SER A 152 -7.44 -16.03 2.90
C SER A 152 -7.72 -14.97 1.84
N LYS A 153 -6.92 -13.91 1.85
CA LYS A 153 -6.85 -12.91 0.78
C LYS A 153 -5.60 -13.04 -0.07
N LEU A 154 -4.71 -13.95 0.32
CA LEU A 154 -3.51 -14.34 -0.41
C LEU A 154 -3.79 -15.67 -1.11
N LEU A 155 -4.04 -15.61 -2.41
CA LEU A 155 -4.65 -16.70 -3.18
C LEU A 155 -3.66 -17.32 -4.17
N GLU A 156 -3.97 -18.50 -4.66
CA GLU A 156 -3.30 -19.08 -5.82
C GLU A 156 -3.60 -18.26 -7.08
N SER A 157 -4.87 -17.83 -7.25
CA SER A 157 -5.33 -16.95 -8.32
C SER A 157 -6.44 -16.04 -7.79
N CYS A 158 -6.40 -14.75 -8.11
CA CYS A 158 -7.45 -13.82 -7.76
C CYS A 158 -8.80 -14.25 -8.33
N THR A 159 -9.86 -14.11 -7.52
CA THR A 159 -11.24 -14.42 -7.90
C THR A 159 -12.05 -13.18 -8.26
N LEU A 160 -11.57 -12.02 -7.82
CA LEU A 160 -12.18 -10.71 -8.06
C LEU A 160 -11.61 -10.05 -9.32
N PRO A 161 -12.33 -9.08 -9.93
CA PRO A 161 -11.83 -8.32 -11.07
C PRO A 161 -10.50 -7.62 -10.75
N LEU A 162 -9.50 -7.84 -11.60
CA LEU A 162 -8.16 -7.36 -11.39
C LEU A 162 -8.05 -5.84 -11.55
N THR A 163 -7.18 -5.25 -10.76
CA THR A 163 -6.67 -3.87 -10.87
C THR A 163 -5.37 -3.85 -11.68
N GLY A 164 -4.52 -4.84 -11.48
CA GLY A 164 -3.24 -5.00 -12.15
C GLY A 164 -2.78 -6.45 -12.21
N VAL A 165 -1.89 -6.74 -13.15
CA VAL A 165 -1.38 -8.08 -13.43
C VAL A 165 0.12 -8.09 -13.22
N ASN A 166 0.62 -9.08 -12.46
CA ASN A 166 2.05 -9.31 -12.23
C ASN A 166 2.82 -8.03 -11.82
N CYS A 167 2.22 -7.24 -10.93
CA CYS A 167 2.75 -5.93 -10.54
C CYS A 167 3.12 -5.84 -9.06
N VAL A 168 2.48 -6.61 -8.17
CA VAL A 168 2.76 -6.60 -6.74
C VAL A 168 4.06 -7.32 -6.46
N LYS A 169 4.99 -6.65 -5.78
CA LYS A 169 6.26 -7.24 -5.34
C LYS A 169 6.29 -7.54 -3.85
N LYS A 170 5.65 -6.71 -3.04
CA LYS A 170 5.67 -6.84 -1.58
C LYS A 170 4.27 -6.64 -0.99
N ILE A 171 3.97 -7.40 0.05
CA ILE A 171 2.70 -7.35 0.77
C ILE A 171 3.00 -7.26 2.26
N VAL A 172 2.39 -6.29 2.93
CA VAL A 172 2.45 -6.15 4.39
C VAL A 172 1.03 -6.34 4.93
N THR A 173 0.87 -7.38 5.73
CA THR A 173 -0.41 -7.71 6.36
C THR A 173 -0.35 -7.52 7.88
N ASP A 174 -1.46 -7.76 8.54
CA ASP A 174 -1.52 -7.82 10.01
C ASP A 174 -0.80 -9.04 10.60
N LEU A 175 -0.35 -10.02 9.78
CA LEU A 175 0.34 -11.21 10.23
C LEU A 175 1.78 -11.32 9.70
N ALA A 176 2.07 -10.80 8.52
CA ALA A 176 3.30 -11.10 7.82
C ALA A 176 3.74 -10.00 6.84
N VAL A 177 5.04 -9.96 6.54
CA VAL A 177 5.61 -9.36 5.32
C VAL A 177 5.94 -10.47 4.35
N LEU A 178 5.47 -10.33 3.11
CA LEU A 178 5.70 -11.30 2.05
C LEU A 178 6.25 -10.62 0.81
N GLU A 179 7.14 -11.31 0.11
CA GLU A 179 7.56 -10.98 -1.25
C GLU A 179 6.84 -11.89 -2.23
N VAL A 180 6.41 -11.33 -3.36
CA VAL A 180 5.86 -12.11 -4.48
C VAL A 180 6.97 -12.34 -5.49
N LYS A 181 7.36 -13.60 -5.67
CA LYS A 181 8.47 -13.98 -6.54
C LYS A 181 8.30 -15.41 -7.04
N ASP A 182 8.67 -15.66 -8.29
CA ASP A 182 8.71 -17.01 -8.90
C ASP A 182 7.39 -17.78 -8.76
N GLY A 183 6.25 -17.07 -8.82
CA GLY A 183 4.92 -17.67 -8.72
C GLY A 183 4.59 -18.17 -7.31
N ALA A 184 5.15 -17.55 -6.28
CA ALA A 184 4.91 -17.89 -4.88
C ALA A 184 4.98 -16.65 -3.99
N PHE A 185 4.42 -16.74 -2.79
CA PHE A 185 4.67 -15.83 -1.69
C PHE A 185 5.87 -16.33 -0.89
N HIS A 186 6.88 -15.49 -0.68
CA HIS A 186 8.02 -15.77 0.18
C HIS A 186 7.82 -15.04 1.51
N LEU A 187 7.79 -15.77 2.61
CA LEU A 187 7.63 -15.19 3.94
C LEU A 187 8.94 -14.54 4.38
N LEU A 188 8.92 -13.22 4.56
CA LEU A 188 10.10 -12.45 4.98
C LEU A 188 10.11 -12.16 6.49
N GLU A 189 8.94 -11.77 7.04
CA GLU A 189 8.79 -11.42 8.44
C GLU A 189 7.41 -11.84 8.96
N ARG A 190 7.31 -12.09 10.26
CA ARG A 190 6.05 -12.38 10.95
C ARG A 190 5.73 -11.29 11.97
N ALA A 191 4.47 -11.06 12.24
CA ALA A 191 4.07 -10.16 13.31
C ALA A 191 4.49 -10.71 14.68
N PRO A 192 4.84 -9.86 15.66
CA PRO A 192 5.28 -10.30 16.98
C PRO A 192 4.28 -11.26 17.64
N GLY A 193 4.78 -12.43 18.03
CA GLY A 193 4.00 -13.49 18.67
C GLY A 193 3.05 -14.26 17.74
N VAL A 194 3.13 -14.06 16.42
CA VAL A 194 2.43 -14.88 15.42
C VAL A 194 3.34 -16.03 15.00
N SER A 195 2.82 -17.25 14.98
CA SER A 195 3.59 -18.41 14.53
C SER A 195 3.59 -18.53 13.00
N VAL A 196 4.64 -19.16 12.47
CA VAL A 196 4.71 -19.48 11.03
C VAL A 196 3.55 -20.40 10.61
N ASP A 197 3.18 -21.38 11.47
CA ASP A 197 2.07 -22.28 11.20
C ASP A 197 0.73 -21.53 11.08
N GLU A 198 0.52 -20.47 11.87
CA GLU A 198 -0.66 -19.62 11.75
C GLU A 198 -0.70 -18.93 10.39
N ILE A 199 0.43 -18.39 9.91
CA ILE A 199 0.54 -17.74 8.60
C ILE A 199 0.28 -18.74 7.48
N ILE A 200 0.89 -19.93 7.55
CA ILE A 200 0.68 -21.02 6.59
C ILE A 200 -0.81 -21.37 6.51
N SER A 201 -1.47 -21.55 7.64
CA SER A 201 -2.89 -21.94 7.70
C SER A 201 -3.85 -20.89 7.12
N LYS A 202 -3.41 -19.63 7.06
CA LYS A 202 -4.20 -18.49 6.55
C LYS A 202 -3.81 -18.03 5.15
N THR A 203 -2.83 -18.68 4.52
CA THR A 203 -2.38 -18.38 3.15
C THR A 203 -2.86 -19.49 2.20
N ALA A 204 -3.75 -19.16 1.28
CA ALA A 204 -4.28 -20.15 0.32
C ALA A 204 -3.38 -20.33 -0.91
N GLY A 205 -2.59 -19.32 -1.28
CA GLY A 205 -1.58 -19.43 -2.33
C GLY A 205 -0.33 -20.16 -1.86
N LYS A 206 0.55 -20.48 -2.80
CA LYS A 206 1.82 -21.14 -2.52
C LYS A 206 2.71 -20.25 -1.64
N LEU A 207 3.02 -20.70 -0.43
CA LEU A 207 3.90 -19.99 0.51
C LEU A 207 5.24 -20.74 0.64
N ILE A 208 6.32 -20.01 0.48
CA ILE A 208 7.70 -20.48 0.70
C ILE A 208 8.18 -19.90 2.03
N VAL A 209 8.72 -20.75 2.87
CA VAL A 209 9.30 -20.38 4.17
C VAL A 209 10.74 -20.88 4.17
N ASP A 210 11.68 -19.96 4.08
CA ASP A 210 13.11 -20.27 4.02
C ASP A 210 13.80 -19.84 5.32
N GLY A 211 14.31 -20.81 6.06
CA GLY A 211 15.06 -20.57 7.30
C GLY A 211 14.20 -20.08 8.47
N ASP A 212 14.83 -19.36 9.38
CA ASP A 212 14.16 -18.76 10.55
C ASP A 212 13.56 -17.40 10.17
N ILE A 213 12.26 -17.23 10.41
CA ILE A 213 11.52 -16.02 10.04
C ILE A 213 11.54 -15.03 11.21
N PRO A 214 12.19 -13.87 11.05
CA PRO A 214 12.26 -12.85 12.09
C PRO A 214 10.90 -12.23 12.39
N GLU A 215 10.75 -11.71 13.60
CA GLU A 215 9.62 -10.85 13.93
C GLU A 215 9.84 -9.44 13.40
N MET A 216 8.75 -8.82 12.91
CA MET A 216 8.75 -7.41 12.52
C MET A 216 9.25 -6.55 13.67
N GLN A 217 10.13 -5.61 13.37
CA GLN A 217 10.62 -4.62 14.32
C GLN A 217 9.94 -3.28 14.05
N PHE A 218 9.55 -2.60 15.10
CA PHE A 218 8.98 -1.25 15.02
C PHE A 218 9.99 -0.29 15.65
N ALA A 219 10.36 0.77 14.92
CA ALA A 219 11.15 1.86 15.49
C ALA A 219 10.36 2.49 16.66
N GLN A 220 11.04 2.70 17.77
CA GLN A 220 10.48 3.40 18.93
C GLN A 220 10.38 4.89 18.65
#